data_f170d2491b97adcc7d4f8d34068b5b68
#
_entry.id   f170d2491b97adcc7d4f8d34068b5b68
#
_cell.length_a   1.000
_cell.length_b   1.000
_cell.length_c   1.000
_cell.angle_alpha   90.00
_cell.angle_beta   90.00
_cell.angle_gamma   90.00
#
_symmetry.space_group_name_H-M   'P 1'
#
loop_
_entity.id
_entity.type
_entity.pdbx_description
1 polymer ?
#
loop_
_entity_poly.entity_id
_entity_poly.type
_entity_poly.pdbx_seq_one_letter_code
_entity_poly.pdbx_strand_id
1 'polypeptide(L)'
;MCKCHINWGRFSVSFIFLFFISSSYSQALNEVGEWGGAIPFEIVPVAVANLPDGRLLTWSSQFPNTFDEIGDGYTYTELFDPNGNNGLGRALGMTLTDTDHDMFCPGINNLADGSILSAGGTTSERTSIYDPKTNLWTRAADMNIPRGYQGNVTLSNGAVFTVGGSWSNGAGNNGGKAAEIWSPESGWINL
;
A
#
# COMPACT_ATOMS: atom_id res chain seq x y z
N MET A 1 -87.02 24.77 -41.74
CA MET A 1 -85.87 25.27 -40.97
C MET A 1 -85.62 24.30 -39.84
N CYS A 2 -84.64 23.41 -40.02
CA CYS A 2 -84.31 22.38 -39.06
C CYS A 2 -83.07 22.84 -38.25
N LYS A 3 -83.20 23.09 -36.94
CA LYS A 3 -82.11 23.44 -36.04
C LYS A 3 -81.49 22.15 -35.48
N CYS A 4 -80.27 21.86 -35.87
CA CYS A 4 -79.50 20.77 -35.33
C CYS A 4 -78.78 21.25 -34.09
N HIS A 5 -79.11 20.69 -32.91
CA HIS A 5 -78.33 20.89 -31.66
C HIS A 5 -77.26 19.86 -31.56
N ILE A 6 -75.98 20.31 -31.56
CA ILE A 6 -74.82 19.48 -31.30
C ILE A 6 -74.54 19.51 -29.79
N ASN A 7 -74.68 18.36 -29.16
CA ASN A 7 -74.39 18.19 -27.75
C ASN A 7 -72.92 17.85 -27.55
N TRP A 8 -72.13 18.73 -26.96
CA TRP A 8 -70.72 18.52 -26.65
C TRP A 8 -70.61 17.79 -25.32
N GLY A 9 -70.39 16.48 -25.39
CA GLY A 9 -70.04 15.67 -24.20
C GLY A 9 -68.69 16.10 -23.65
N ARG A 10 -68.61 16.49 -22.38
CA ARG A 10 -67.38 16.76 -21.65
C ARG A 10 -66.67 15.43 -21.36
N PHE A 11 -65.60 15.12 -22.11
CA PHE A 11 -64.67 14.08 -21.71
C PHE A 11 -63.75 14.58 -20.59
N SER A 12 -63.95 14.03 -19.40
CA SER A 12 -63.06 14.27 -18.25
C SER A 12 -61.91 13.26 -18.36
N VAL A 13 -60.73 13.73 -18.75
CA VAL A 13 -59.49 12.90 -18.74
C VAL A 13 -58.93 12.96 -17.34
N SER A 14 -59.14 11.92 -16.55
CA SER A 14 -58.47 11.73 -15.26
C SER A 14 -57.01 11.29 -15.49
N PHE A 15 -56.09 12.19 -15.28
CA PHE A 15 -54.68 11.85 -15.22
C PHE A 15 -54.37 11.16 -13.89
N ILE A 16 -54.15 9.83 -13.94
CA ILE A 16 -53.64 9.06 -12.82
C ILE A 16 -52.13 9.27 -12.81
N PHE A 17 -51.62 10.11 -11.88
CA PHE A 17 -50.21 10.22 -11.56
C PHE A 17 -49.81 8.98 -10.77
N LEU A 18 -49.13 8.01 -11.45
CA LEU A 18 -48.41 6.92 -10.80
C LEU A 18 -47.15 7.48 -10.19
N PHE A 19 -47.17 7.76 -8.89
CA PHE A 19 -45.95 7.99 -8.13
C PHE A 19 -45.17 6.66 -8.03
N PHE A 20 -44.13 6.51 -8.81
CA PHE A 20 -43.11 5.49 -8.56
C PHE A 20 -42.32 5.91 -7.30
N ILE A 21 -42.68 5.34 -6.17
CA ILE A 21 -41.87 5.39 -4.96
C ILE A 21 -40.67 4.46 -5.23
N SER A 22 -39.55 5.04 -5.66
CA SER A 22 -38.26 4.33 -5.68
C SER A 22 -37.86 4.08 -4.23
N SER A 23 -38.12 2.89 -3.71
CA SER A 23 -37.57 2.46 -2.43
C SER A 23 -36.06 2.32 -2.62
N SER A 24 -35.29 3.33 -2.25
CA SER A 24 -33.85 3.21 -2.10
C SER A 24 -33.59 2.27 -0.91
N TYR A 25 -33.30 1.01 -1.19
CA TYR A 25 -32.81 0.11 -0.15
C TYR A 25 -31.39 0.55 0.20
N SER A 26 -31.25 1.24 1.32
CA SER A 26 -29.95 1.40 1.95
C SER A 26 -29.49 0.03 2.45
N GLN A 27 -28.45 -0.52 1.87
CA GLN A 27 -27.83 -1.73 2.42
C GLN A 27 -27.24 -1.40 3.81
N ALA A 28 -27.30 -2.37 4.73
CA ALA A 28 -26.75 -2.21 6.06
C ALA A 28 -25.23 -2.05 5.98
N LEU A 29 -24.63 -1.17 6.80
CA LEU A 29 -23.19 -0.88 6.79
C LEU A 29 -22.32 -2.12 7.05
N ASN A 30 -22.82 -3.08 7.80
CA ASN A 30 -22.15 -4.36 8.03
C ASN A 30 -22.13 -5.29 6.80
N GLU A 31 -22.91 -4.99 5.74
CA GLU A 31 -22.93 -5.73 4.49
C GLU A 31 -22.06 -5.09 3.42
N VAL A 32 -21.99 -3.75 3.38
CA VAL A 32 -21.27 -3.01 2.31
C VAL A 32 -20.03 -2.29 2.81
N GLY A 33 -19.85 -2.18 4.12
CA GLY A 33 -18.81 -1.38 4.74
C GLY A 33 -19.09 0.12 4.67
N GLU A 34 -18.23 0.89 5.29
CA GLU A 34 -18.26 2.35 5.28
C GLU A 34 -16.83 2.90 5.30
N TRP A 35 -16.58 3.94 4.54
CA TRP A 35 -15.33 4.69 4.62
C TRP A 35 -15.38 5.65 5.81
N GLY A 36 -14.42 5.52 6.74
CA GLY A 36 -14.22 6.48 7.83
C GLY A 36 -13.65 7.80 7.35
N GLY A 37 -13.45 8.73 8.29
CA GLY A 37 -12.71 9.96 8.01
C GLY A 37 -11.26 9.69 7.60
N ALA A 38 -10.66 10.60 6.83
CA ALA A 38 -9.25 10.50 6.46
C ALA A 38 -8.36 10.60 7.71
N ILE A 39 -7.35 9.74 7.79
CA ILE A 39 -6.34 9.76 8.85
C ILE A 39 -5.09 10.40 8.27
N PRO A 40 -4.62 11.54 8.81
CA PRO A 40 -3.44 12.21 8.31
C PRO A 40 -2.16 11.43 8.67
N PHE A 41 -1.26 11.28 7.69
CA PHE A 41 0.12 10.84 7.86
C PHE A 41 1.06 12.03 7.63
N GLU A 42 2.23 12.03 8.28
CA GLU A 42 3.27 13.03 8.04
C GLU A 42 4.09 12.72 6.79
N ILE A 43 4.02 11.48 6.31
CA ILE A 43 4.63 11.02 5.06
C ILE A 43 3.55 10.66 4.03
N VAL A 44 3.93 10.55 2.77
CA VAL A 44 3.13 9.85 1.75
C VAL A 44 3.52 8.36 1.79
N PRO A 45 2.73 7.48 2.42
CA PRO A 45 3.09 6.09 2.58
C PRO A 45 2.98 5.36 1.23
N VAL A 46 4.12 4.97 0.67
CA VAL A 46 4.21 4.23 -0.61
C VAL A 46 4.43 2.74 -0.40
N ALA A 47 4.79 2.34 0.81
CA ALA A 47 5.04 0.96 1.21
C ALA A 47 4.41 0.69 2.57
N VAL A 48 3.98 -0.54 2.80
CA VAL A 48 3.34 -0.95 4.06
C VAL A 48 3.65 -2.41 4.39
N ALA A 49 3.86 -2.70 5.67
CA ALA A 49 4.00 -4.04 6.19
C ALA A 49 3.22 -4.20 7.50
N ASN A 50 2.65 -5.39 7.72
CA ASN A 50 2.00 -5.74 8.98
C ASN A 50 3.04 -6.10 10.04
N LEU A 51 2.85 -5.62 11.27
CA LEU A 51 3.66 -6.00 12.41
C LEU A 51 2.94 -7.03 13.29
N PRO A 52 3.68 -7.87 14.06
CA PRO A 52 3.10 -8.90 14.91
C PRO A 52 2.17 -8.38 16.00
N ASP A 53 2.32 -7.12 16.41
CA ASP A 53 1.48 -6.46 17.43
C ASP A 53 0.21 -5.81 16.84
N GLY A 54 -0.02 -5.96 15.54
CA GLY A 54 -1.19 -5.43 14.85
C GLY A 54 -1.03 -4.00 14.31
N ARG A 55 0.10 -3.34 14.57
CA ARG A 55 0.44 -2.07 13.92
C ARG A 55 0.84 -2.29 12.47
N LEU A 56 0.81 -1.22 11.69
CA LEU A 56 1.38 -1.18 10.35
C LEU A 56 2.64 -0.31 10.36
N LEU A 57 3.68 -0.82 9.74
CA LEU A 57 4.86 -0.05 9.40
C LEU A 57 4.69 0.50 8.00
N THR A 58 4.85 1.81 7.84
CA THR A 58 4.77 2.48 6.53
C THR A 58 6.04 3.28 6.28
N TRP A 59 6.37 3.52 5.02
CA TRP A 59 7.47 4.40 4.66
C TRP A 59 7.27 5.06 3.30
N SER A 60 8.02 6.15 3.08
CA SER A 60 8.06 6.90 1.82
C SER A 60 9.39 6.64 1.09
N SER A 61 10.18 7.67 0.91
CA SER A 61 11.51 7.67 0.32
C SER A 61 12.48 8.44 1.23
N GLN A 62 13.58 8.90 0.70
CA GLN A 62 14.43 9.94 1.32
C GLN A 62 13.70 11.28 1.55
N PHE A 63 12.50 11.44 0.99
CA PHE A 63 11.62 12.59 1.23
C PHE A 63 10.29 12.12 1.82
N PRO A 64 9.67 12.90 2.71
CA PRO A 64 8.40 12.48 3.32
C PRO A 64 7.22 12.48 2.34
N ASN A 65 7.26 13.29 1.27
CA ASN A 65 6.10 13.55 0.39
C ASN A 65 6.42 13.53 -1.11
N THR A 66 7.62 13.13 -1.49
CA THR A 66 8.06 12.99 -2.88
C THR A 66 9.15 11.92 -3.00
N PHE A 67 9.73 11.73 -4.17
CA PHE A 67 10.88 10.85 -4.41
C PHE A 67 11.83 11.47 -5.41
N ASP A 68 13.06 10.96 -5.46
CA ASP A 68 14.07 11.25 -6.47
C ASP A 68 14.63 9.94 -7.01
N GLU A 69 15.27 9.98 -8.17
CA GLU A 69 15.92 8.83 -8.80
C GLU A 69 17.27 8.48 -8.15
N ILE A 70 17.84 9.41 -7.40
CA ILE A 70 19.13 9.26 -6.71
C ILE A 70 18.87 9.19 -5.21
N GLY A 71 19.06 8.00 -4.61
CA GLY A 71 18.86 7.79 -3.17
C GLY A 71 20.03 8.32 -2.34
N ASP A 72 19.72 9.06 -1.27
CA ASP A 72 20.70 9.62 -0.32
C ASP A 72 20.94 8.72 0.91
N GLY A 73 20.47 7.47 0.87
CA GLY A 73 20.79 6.48 1.89
C GLY A 73 19.92 6.50 3.13
N TYR A 74 18.82 7.24 3.15
CA TYR A 74 17.84 7.25 4.24
C TYR A 74 16.41 7.15 3.74
N THR A 75 15.48 6.89 4.66
CA THR A 75 14.05 6.75 4.38
C THR A 75 13.24 7.30 5.52
N TYR A 76 12.16 8.03 5.22
CA TYR A 76 11.18 8.42 6.22
C TYR A 76 10.19 7.29 6.45
N THR A 77 10.01 6.90 7.71
CA THR A 77 9.10 5.84 8.14
C THR A 77 8.09 6.35 9.14
N GLU A 78 6.91 5.75 9.19
CA GLU A 78 5.86 6.08 10.14
C GLU A 78 5.09 4.83 10.53
N LEU A 79 4.81 4.69 11.83
CA LEU A 79 3.96 3.62 12.34
C LEU A 79 2.50 4.07 12.37
N PHE A 80 1.62 3.16 12.03
CA PHE A 80 0.18 3.35 12.17
C PHE A 80 -0.40 2.31 13.16
N ASP A 81 -1.10 2.78 14.17
CA ASP A 81 -1.84 1.94 15.11
C ASP A 81 -3.34 1.94 14.76
N PRO A 82 -3.89 0.86 14.20
CA PRO A 82 -5.31 0.80 13.85
C PRO A 82 -6.24 0.84 15.06
N ASN A 83 -5.76 0.49 16.27
CA ASN A 83 -6.52 0.57 17.50
C ASN A 83 -6.36 1.91 18.23
N GLY A 84 -5.47 2.77 17.76
CA GLY A 84 -5.27 4.11 18.30
C GLY A 84 -6.52 4.98 18.15
N ASN A 85 -6.56 6.10 18.85
CA ASN A 85 -7.67 7.07 18.79
C ASN A 85 -9.06 6.40 18.96
N ASN A 86 -9.20 5.56 19.99
CA ASN A 86 -10.44 4.79 20.30
C ASN A 86 -10.95 3.90 19.15
N GLY A 87 -10.03 3.28 18.41
CA GLY A 87 -10.34 2.37 17.30
C GLY A 87 -10.58 3.08 15.97
N LEU A 88 -10.34 4.38 15.89
CA LEU A 88 -10.43 5.13 14.64
C LEU A 88 -9.12 5.13 13.84
N GLY A 89 -8.05 4.58 14.44
CA GLY A 89 -6.71 4.57 13.86
C GLY A 89 -5.91 5.84 14.18
N ARG A 90 -4.58 5.69 14.29
CA ARG A 90 -3.66 6.79 14.57
C ARG A 90 -2.29 6.55 13.93
N ALA A 91 -1.80 7.53 13.18
CA ALA A 91 -0.41 7.66 12.79
C ALA A 91 0.42 8.14 14.01
N LEU A 92 1.61 7.57 14.19
CA LEU A 92 2.42 7.76 15.42
C LEU A 92 3.58 8.74 15.24
N GLY A 93 3.63 9.42 14.10
CA GLY A 93 4.66 10.38 13.77
C GLY A 93 5.81 9.78 12.97
N MET A 94 6.41 10.62 12.13
CA MET A 94 7.46 10.23 11.21
C MET A 94 8.81 10.10 11.90
N THR A 95 9.62 9.15 11.45
CA THR A 95 10.98 8.90 11.88
C THR A 95 11.91 8.82 10.68
N LEU A 96 13.06 9.47 10.76
CA LEU A 96 14.12 9.31 9.77
C LEU A 96 14.91 8.03 10.05
N THR A 97 15.03 7.18 9.04
CA THR A 97 15.84 5.96 9.07
C THR A 97 17.08 6.13 8.20
N ASP A 98 18.24 6.04 8.82
CA ASP A 98 19.56 6.13 8.17
C ASP A 98 20.23 4.75 8.18
N THR A 99 20.05 4.02 7.09
CA THR A 99 20.65 2.69 6.85
C THR A 99 21.42 2.64 5.54
N ASP A 100 21.79 3.78 4.99
CA ASP A 100 22.36 3.89 3.64
C ASP A 100 21.43 3.27 2.58
N HIS A 101 20.11 3.43 2.79
CA HIS A 101 19.07 2.79 1.97
C HIS A 101 17.86 3.71 1.79
N ASP A 102 17.68 4.25 0.60
CA ASP A 102 16.38 4.79 0.17
C ASP A 102 15.49 3.65 -0.31
N MET A 103 14.52 3.29 0.53
CA MET A 103 13.62 2.15 0.36
C MET A 103 12.38 2.49 -0.49
N PHE A 104 12.46 3.41 -1.43
CA PHE A 104 11.37 3.67 -2.35
C PHE A 104 11.24 2.55 -3.38
N CYS A 105 10.05 1.94 -3.51
CA CYS A 105 9.75 0.84 -4.43
C CYS A 105 10.56 -0.45 -4.23
N PRO A 106 10.74 -0.95 -2.99
CA PRO A 106 11.50 -2.14 -2.68
C PRO A 106 10.67 -3.42 -2.85
N GLY A 107 11.34 -4.58 -2.73
CA GLY A 107 10.68 -5.82 -2.35
C GLY A 107 10.53 -5.93 -0.84
N ILE A 108 9.36 -6.35 -0.36
CA ILE A 108 8.99 -6.36 1.06
C ILE A 108 8.61 -7.77 1.50
N ASN A 109 9.13 -8.21 2.65
CA ASN A 109 8.79 -9.51 3.22
C ASN A 109 8.63 -9.44 4.75
N ASN A 110 7.60 -10.12 5.24
CA ASN A 110 7.54 -10.50 6.64
C ASN A 110 8.41 -11.73 6.87
N LEU A 111 9.33 -11.65 7.83
CA LEU A 111 10.19 -12.75 8.24
C LEU A 111 9.53 -13.58 9.36
N ALA A 112 10.03 -14.79 9.60
CA ALA A 112 9.44 -15.73 10.55
C ALA A 112 9.44 -15.22 12.01
N ASP A 113 10.38 -14.35 12.36
CA ASP A 113 10.48 -13.73 13.70
C ASP A 113 9.63 -12.46 13.86
N GLY A 114 8.89 -12.08 12.81
CA GLY A 114 8.07 -10.88 12.76
C GLY A 114 8.80 -9.62 12.28
N SER A 115 10.09 -9.69 11.99
CA SER A 115 10.86 -8.60 11.36
C SER A 115 10.38 -8.36 9.93
N ILE A 116 10.65 -7.18 9.40
CA ILE A 116 10.33 -6.82 8.01
C ILE A 116 11.64 -6.65 7.24
N LEU A 117 11.81 -7.41 6.17
CA LEU A 117 12.89 -7.22 5.22
C LEU A 117 12.41 -6.31 4.10
N SER A 118 13.18 -5.25 3.84
CA SER A 118 13.05 -4.36 2.68
C SER A 118 14.33 -4.48 1.85
N ALA A 119 14.20 -4.83 0.57
CA ALA A 119 15.34 -5.06 -0.30
C ALA A 119 15.17 -4.31 -1.62
N GLY A 120 16.22 -3.64 -2.07
CA GLY A 120 16.21 -2.86 -3.30
C GLY A 120 15.38 -1.59 -3.21
N GLY A 121 14.99 -1.06 -4.33
CA GLY A 121 14.31 0.22 -4.44
C GLY A 121 15.21 1.27 -5.09
N THR A 122 15.15 2.54 -4.68
CA THR A 122 16.01 3.58 -5.24
C THR A 122 17.48 3.27 -4.99
N THR A 123 17.87 2.92 -3.77
CA THR A 123 19.20 2.36 -3.52
C THR A 123 19.15 0.85 -3.77
N SER A 124 19.30 0.47 -5.02
CA SER A 124 18.78 -0.77 -5.60
C SER A 124 19.49 -2.07 -5.18
N GLU A 125 20.67 -2.01 -4.60
CA GLU A 125 21.37 -3.17 -4.02
C GLU A 125 21.12 -3.34 -2.53
N ARG A 126 20.63 -2.31 -1.84
CA ARG A 126 20.55 -2.29 -0.39
C ARG A 126 19.45 -3.21 0.16
N THR A 127 19.70 -3.68 1.38
CA THR A 127 18.73 -4.43 2.17
C THR A 127 18.73 -3.88 3.60
N SER A 128 17.55 -3.63 4.13
CA SER A 128 17.33 -3.22 5.53
C SER A 128 16.31 -4.12 6.20
N ILE A 129 16.46 -4.32 7.51
CA ILE A 129 15.57 -5.13 8.33
C ILE A 129 15.03 -4.26 9.47
N TYR A 130 13.72 -4.24 9.62
CA TYR A 130 13.03 -3.61 10.74
C TYR A 130 12.74 -4.63 11.83
N ASP A 131 13.16 -4.31 13.05
CA ASP A 131 12.82 -5.08 14.25
C ASP A 131 11.62 -4.43 14.97
N PRO A 132 10.45 -5.09 15.02
CA PRO A 132 9.26 -4.54 15.67
C PRO A 132 9.36 -4.46 17.19
N LYS A 133 10.34 -5.11 17.83
CA LYS A 133 10.56 -5.05 19.28
C LYS A 133 11.29 -3.78 19.70
N THR A 134 12.20 -3.31 18.85
CA THR A 134 13.00 -2.09 19.10
C THR A 134 12.45 -0.89 18.33
N ASN A 135 11.62 -1.11 17.31
CA ASN A 135 11.15 -0.15 16.32
C ASN A 135 12.31 0.50 15.53
N LEU A 136 13.36 -0.25 15.28
CA LEU A 136 14.54 0.22 14.57
C LEU A 136 14.78 -0.55 13.28
N TRP A 137 15.26 0.16 12.27
CA TRP A 137 15.83 -0.41 11.08
C TRP A 137 17.33 -0.65 11.26
N THR A 138 17.82 -1.73 10.71
CA THR A 138 19.25 -2.04 10.61
C THR A 138 19.59 -2.45 9.19
N ARG A 139 20.79 -2.10 8.73
CA ARG A 139 21.29 -2.56 7.44
C ARG A 139 21.61 -4.04 7.48
N ALA A 140 21.27 -4.75 6.42
CA ALA A 140 21.65 -6.16 6.18
C ALA A 140 22.58 -6.27 4.99
N ALA A 141 22.94 -7.52 4.59
CA ALA A 141 23.76 -7.77 3.43
C ALA A 141 23.10 -7.27 2.13
N ASP A 142 23.87 -6.64 1.28
CA ASP A 142 23.41 -6.14 -0.01
C ASP A 142 23.07 -7.28 -0.97
N MET A 143 22.10 -7.06 -1.87
CA MET A 143 21.85 -7.95 -3.00
C MET A 143 23.03 -7.95 -3.97
N ASN A 144 23.28 -9.09 -4.62
CA ASN A 144 24.29 -9.18 -5.67
C ASN A 144 23.82 -8.52 -6.98
N ILE A 145 22.51 -8.48 -7.20
CA ILE A 145 21.90 -7.90 -8.39
C ILE A 145 21.00 -6.73 -7.97
N PRO A 146 21.42 -5.47 -8.25
CA PRO A 146 20.63 -4.31 -7.95
C PRO A 146 19.26 -4.35 -8.63
N ARG A 147 18.18 -4.06 -7.89
CA ARG A 147 16.80 -4.11 -8.41
C ARG A 147 15.82 -3.25 -7.61
N GLY A 148 14.78 -2.78 -8.28
CA GLY A 148 13.57 -2.24 -7.71
C GLY A 148 12.37 -2.79 -8.48
N TYR A 149 11.16 -2.72 -7.90
CA TYR A 149 9.95 -3.31 -8.47
C TYR A 149 10.03 -4.81 -8.71
N GLN A 150 10.85 -5.52 -7.94
CA GLN A 150 11.01 -6.97 -8.03
C GLN A 150 9.90 -7.73 -7.31
N GLY A 151 9.70 -8.98 -7.70
CA GLY A 151 8.87 -9.93 -6.97
C GLY A 151 9.65 -10.56 -5.82
N ASN A 152 9.12 -10.46 -4.60
CA ASN A 152 9.68 -11.09 -3.41
C ASN A 152 8.67 -12.04 -2.78
N VAL A 153 9.14 -13.16 -2.21
CA VAL A 153 8.31 -14.08 -1.44
C VAL A 153 9.11 -14.74 -0.32
N THR A 154 8.50 -14.86 0.86
CA THR A 154 9.05 -15.64 1.97
C THR A 154 8.72 -17.13 1.75
N LEU A 155 9.74 -17.96 1.73
CA LEU A 155 9.62 -19.41 1.55
C LEU A 155 9.25 -20.09 2.87
N SER A 156 8.80 -21.35 2.79
CA SER A 156 8.39 -22.13 3.97
C SER A 156 9.52 -22.40 4.98
N ASN A 157 10.78 -22.29 4.55
CA ASN A 157 11.96 -22.40 5.42
C ASN A 157 12.41 -21.05 6.00
N GLY A 158 11.67 -19.96 5.77
CA GLY A 158 12.00 -18.61 6.24
C GLY A 158 12.93 -17.81 5.36
N ALA A 159 13.52 -18.39 4.32
CA ALA A 159 14.32 -17.67 3.34
C ALA A 159 13.46 -16.75 2.47
N VAL A 160 14.04 -15.71 1.90
CA VAL A 160 13.37 -14.81 0.96
C VAL A 160 13.90 -15.06 -0.44
N PHE A 161 13.00 -15.40 -1.36
CA PHE A 161 13.29 -15.51 -2.78
C PHE A 161 12.94 -14.20 -3.49
N THR A 162 13.84 -13.70 -4.34
CA THR A 162 13.59 -12.52 -5.17
C THR A 162 13.90 -12.81 -6.65
N VAL A 163 13.15 -12.19 -7.55
CA VAL A 163 13.33 -12.35 -8.99
C VAL A 163 12.87 -11.11 -9.77
N GLY A 164 13.53 -10.85 -10.88
CA GLY A 164 13.14 -9.78 -11.80
C GLY A 164 13.43 -8.38 -11.26
N GLY A 165 12.51 -7.48 -11.52
CA GLY A 165 12.64 -6.05 -11.25
C GLY A 165 13.16 -5.28 -12.46
N SER A 166 12.56 -4.13 -12.75
CA SER A 166 12.89 -3.29 -13.92
C SER A 166 13.77 -2.09 -13.57
N TRP A 167 13.91 -1.80 -12.28
CA TRP A 167 14.65 -0.65 -11.81
C TRP A 167 16.05 -1.05 -11.31
N SER A 168 17.04 -0.21 -11.59
CA SER A 168 18.38 -0.30 -11.02
C SER A 168 18.95 1.11 -10.99
N ASN A 169 18.79 1.81 -9.86
CA ASN A 169 19.40 3.11 -9.60
C ASN A 169 19.22 4.11 -10.76
N GLY A 170 17.98 4.38 -11.16
CA GLY A 170 17.61 5.33 -12.22
C GLY A 170 17.89 4.87 -13.66
N ALA A 171 18.66 3.86 -13.87
CA ALA A 171 19.16 3.49 -15.18
C ALA A 171 18.30 2.46 -15.96
N GLY A 172 17.12 2.12 -15.48
CA GLY A 172 16.15 1.28 -16.20
C GLY A 172 16.78 0.04 -16.85
N ASN A 173 17.46 -0.80 -16.10
CA ASN A 173 18.06 -2.00 -16.62
C ASN A 173 16.96 -3.04 -16.88
N ASN A 174 16.55 -3.14 -18.12
CA ASN A 174 15.42 -3.91 -18.58
C ASN A 174 15.81 -5.37 -18.76
N GLY A 175 15.38 -6.22 -17.83
CA GLY A 175 15.49 -7.66 -17.95
C GLY A 175 16.82 -8.26 -17.47
N GLY A 176 16.94 -9.57 -17.61
CA GLY A 176 18.17 -10.33 -17.27
C GLY A 176 18.47 -10.44 -15.78
N LYS A 177 17.52 -10.09 -14.90
CA LYS A 177 17.72 -10.16 -13.45
C LYS A 177 17.35 -11.55 -12.94
N ALA A 178 18.37 -12.41 -12.84
CA ALA A 178 18.27 -13.75 -12.27
C ALA A 178 17.76 -13.70 -10.84
N ALA A 179 17.29 -14.84 -10.35
CA ALA A 179 16.81 -14.96 -8.99
C ALA A 179 17.95 -14.96 -7.97
N GLU A 180 17.64 -14.49 -6.76
CA GLU A 180 18.49 -14.59 -5.59
C GLU A 180 17.66 -15.13 -4.43
N ILE A 181 18.33 -15.74 -3.48
CA ILE A 181 17.74 -16.17 -2.22
C ILE A 181 18.53 -15.57 -1.05
N TRP A 182 17.80 -15.10 -0.03
CA TRP A 182 18.36 -14.52 1.17
C TRP A 182 18.02 -15.37 2.40
N SER A 183 18.98 -15.50 3.30
CA SER A 183 18.74 -15.95 4.68
C SER A 183 19.59 -15.13 5.65
N PRO A 184 19.24 -15.13 6.97
CA PRO A 184 20.03 -14.44 7.98
C PRO A 184 21.48 -14.95 8.05
N GLU A 185 21.72 -16.21 7.76
CA GLU A 185 23.03 -16.87 7.88
C GLU A 185 23.91 -16.62 6.67
N SER A 186 23.33 -16.53 5.46
CA SER A 186 24.09 -16.49 4.21
C SER A 186 24.08 -15.14 3.51
N GLY A 187 23.16 -14.26 3.88
CA GLY A 187 22.86 -13.09 3.05
C GLY A 187 22.25 -13.51 1.70
N TRP A 188 22.48 -12.74 0.65
CA TRP A 188 21.98 -13.00 -0.70
C TRP A 188 22.91 -13.95 -1.49
N ILE A 189 22.31 -14.96 -2.12
CA ILE A 189 22.97 -15.93 -2.97
C ILE A 189 22.28 -15.96 -4.34
N ASN A 190 23.04 -15.86 -5.42
CA ASN A 190 22.54 -16.01 -6.79
C ASN A 190 22.08 -17.44 -7.06
N LEU A 191 21.01 -17.60 -7.83
CA LEU A 191 20.48 -18.89 -8.28
C LEU A 191 20.69 -19.11 -9.78
#